data_e8f5ecd19de78c431d1ec9bc1ce37f16
#
_entry.id   e8f5ecd19de78c431d1ec9bc1ce37f16
#
_cell.length_a   1.000
_cell.length_b   1.000
_cell.length_c   1.000
_cell.angle_alpha   90.00
_cell.angle_beta   90.00
_cell.angle_gamma   90.00
#
_symmetry.space_group_name_H-M   'P 1'
#
loop_
_entity.id
_entity.type
_entity.pdbx_description
1 polymer ?
#
loop_
_entity_poly.entity_id
_entity_poly.type
_entity_poly.pdbx_seq_one_letter_code
_entity_poly.pdbx_strand_id
1 'polypeptide(L)'
;IVDATDKTSGKIASGSMSMCKVIYAKSVKSFADACNLAASKATGKYITVCNCGDTFSDNYFESCIKVFDKNEKIPFVAGHRFCVNPVFREKKEFRLNKGQIESSVVSLFDNPNLINLELTGTFYRTEIFKSYKMNNKLKYESADDFALRIQLDYPEYVYLDEIEFDYFMPVSDDFMYYVPTNYKDWYTDSLNNFLKPLINDSKDRDGNIPLFIQFYIVFNITTKFLANMNNRNKRNMNDEELAVFFETARECFKFANDGFVLNKDKYVSLGYSEEAAEMFYMIKHNCVFKDMPFEYSEGKKEVYLNCNNVYISKLTDQRVGMHVMDYRDGKLVIDGSFRRVFDLEDFELYVQFGDKRQVLTNTDRYSLTKYFGISAYKKFTFHLELELDPEKPQQTVAFFARYKDSIIPLKLSFLHHWSKFTIKPKNSYWRFNKYVAYIDSSSTIVICHASAMDTFKRELKFLPYVFMESKRSFIT
;
A
#
# COMPACT_ATOMS: atom_id res chain seq x y z
N ILE A 1 22.99 9.28 24.22
CA ILE A 1 22.07 10.26 23.65
C ILE A 1 22.90 11.32 22.94
N VAL A 2 22.57 11.63 21.68
CA VAL A 2 23.15 12.76 20.93
C VAL A 2 22.15 13.91 20.95
N ASP A 3 22.55 15.00 21.58
CA ASP A 3 21.75 16.24 21.60
C ASP A 3 22.36 17.26 20.62
N ALA A 4 21.65 17.51 19.54
CA ALA A 4 22.02 18.46 18.50
C ALA A 4 21.26 19.80 18.64
N THR A 5 20.45 19.98 19.67
CA THR A 5 19.60 21.17 19.86
C THR A 5 20.26 22.19 20.78
N ASP A 6 20.14 23.47 20.44
CA ASP A 6 20.56 24.56 21.35
C ASP A 6 19.58 24.79 22.52
N LYS A 7 18.43 24.09 22.50
CA LYS A 7 17.31 24.39 23.41
C LYS A 7 17.25 23.53 24.67
N THR A 8 17.96 22.41 24.71
CA THR A 8 17.88 21.38 25.76
C THR A 8 19.12 21.30 26.66
N SER A 9 20.15 22.12 26.40
CA SER A 9 21.35 22.15 27.21
C SER A 9 21.02 22.52 28.70
N GLY A 10 20.78 21.51 29.50
CA GLY A 10 20.45 21.68 30.94
C GLY A 10 19.13 21.05 31.39
N LYS A 11 18.28 20.52 30.50
CA LYS A 11 16.97 19.94 30.85
C LYS A 11 16.86 18.42 30.75
N ILE A 12 17.90 17.72 30.30
CA ILE A 12 17.92 16.26 30.43
C ILE A 12 18.12 15.99 31.92
N ALA A 13 17.00 15.59 32.54
CA ALA A 13 16.85 15.59 33.99
C ALA A 13 17.96 14.80 34.69
N SER A 14 18.56 15.47 35.67
CA SER A 14 19.63 14.99 36.55
C SER A 14 19.24 13.86 37.49
N GLY A 15 18.01 13.33 37.40
CA GLY A 15 17.45 12.46 38.45
C GLY A 15 17.53 10.95 38.25
N SER A 16 17.61 10.44 37.02
CA SER A 16 17.57 8.97 36.77
C SER A 16 18.59 8.49 35.72
N MET A 17 19.53 9.31 35.31
CA MET A 17 20.42 9.02 34.18
C MET A 17 21.90 8.77 34.57
N SER A 18 22.19 8.21 35.73
CA SER A 18 23.58 7.88 36.10
C SER A 18 24.26 6.91 35.11
N MET A 19 23.47 6.20 34.31
CA MET A 19 23.96 5.28 33.28
C MET A 19 23.92 5.84 31.86
N CYS A 20 23.39 7.05 31.65
CA CYS A 20 23.28 7.64 30.32
C CYS A 20 24.40 8.63 30.06
N LYS A 21 25.07 8.47 28.92
CA LYS A 21 26.01 9.45 28.39
C LYS A 21 25.33 10.35 27.39
N VAL A 22 25.27 11.64 27.68
CA VAL A 22 24.78 12.66 26.74
C VAL A 22 25.95 13.28 25.99
N ILE A 23 25.83 13.35 24.67
CA ILE A 23 26.81 13.96 23.79
C ILE A 23 26.19 15.19 23.16
N TYR A 24 26.68 16.35 23.55
CA TYR A 24 26.28 17.63 22.95
C TYR A 24 27.11 17.88 21.69
N ALA A 25 26.45 17.94 20.53
CA ALA A 25 27.14 18.02 19.26
C ALA A 25 26.46 19.00 18.29
N LYS A 26 26.83 20.27 18.36
CA LYS A 26 26.37 21.34 17.44
C LYS A 26 26.75 21.10 15.97
N SER A 27 27.75 20.23 15.72
CA SER A 27 28.20 19.88 14.36
C SER A 27 27.34 18.86 13.64
N VAL A 28 26.41 18.22 14.33
CA VAL A 28 25.48 17.24 13.75
C VAL A 28 24.44 17.95 12.89
N LYS A 29 24.42 17.62 11.60
CA LYS A 29 23.55 18.25 10.61
C LYS A 29 22.45 17.33 10.10
N SER A 30 22.56 16.02 10.36
CA SER A 30 21.65 15.01 9.88
C SER A 30 21.46 13.89 10.90
N PHE A 31 20.40 13.12 10.73
CA PHE A 31 20.17 11.90 11.51
C PHE A 31 21.31 10.89 11.33
N ALA A 32 21.84 10.76 10.11
CA ALA A 32 22.98 9.91 9.82
C ALA A 32 24.23 10.35 10.60
N ASP A 33 24.51 11.65 10.68
CA ASP A 33 25.62 12.17 11.50
C ASP A 33 25.44 11.84 12.97
N ALA A 34 24.20 12.00 13.49
CA ALA A 34 23.89 11.66 14.89
C ALA A 34 24.13 10.18 15.18
N CYS A 35 23.64 9.30 14.32
CA CYS A 35 23.82 7.85 14.45
C CYS A 35 25.32 7.46 14.36
N ASN A 36 26.05 7.99 13.39
CA ASN A 36 27.49 7.72 13.24
C ASN A 36 28.29 8.19 14.45
N LEU A 37 27.96 9.37 14.98
CA LEU A 37 28.60 9.89 16.19
C LEU A 37 28.28 9.02 17.40
N ALA A 38 27.01 8.66 17.61
CA ALA A 38 26.60 7.79 18.71
C ALA A 38 27.29 6.42 18.62
N ALA A 39 27.30 5.81 17.44
CA ALA A 39 27.96 4.54 17.19
C ALA A 39 29.46 4.59 17.49
N SER A 40 30.16 5.68 17.12
CA SER A 40 31.58 5.85 17.41
C SER A 40 31.90 5.84 18.90
N LYS A 41 30.95 6.22 19.75
CA LYS A 41 31.09 6.30 21.22
C LYS A 41 30.48 5.10 21.95
N ALA A 42 29.76 4.23 21.25
CA ALA A 42 29.19 3.04 21.84
C ALA A 42 30.27 2.03 22.19
N THR A 43 30.22 1.45 23.40
CA THR A 43 31.19 0.43 23.91
C THR A 43 30.50 -0.90 24.22
N GLY A 44 29.17 -0.96 24.17
CA GLY A 44 28.39 -2.18 24.40
C GLY A 44 28.56 -3.18 23.24
N LYS A 45 28.33 -4.45 23.52
CA LYS A 45 28.31 -5.53 22.53
C LYS A 45 27.25 -5.34 21.44
N TYR A 46 26.13 -4.71 21.83
CA TYR A 46 24.95 -4.52 20.99
C TYR A 46 24.54 -3.06 20.96
N ILE A 47 23.85 -2.67 19.91
CA ILE A 47 23.39 -1.31 19.68
C ILE A 47 22.00 -1.31 19.05
N THR A 48 21.16 -0.40 19.48
CA THR A 48 19.90 -0.07 18.81
C THR A 48 19.75 1.45 18.74
N VAL A 49 18.92 1.90 17.82
CA VAL A 49 18.56 3.32 17.66
C VAL A 49 17.11 3.49 18.06
N CYS A 50 16.82 4.54 18.82
CA CYS A 50 15.45 4.94 19.14
C CYS A 50 15.34 6.46 19.17
N ASN A 51 14.14 7.00 18.99
CA ASN A 51 13.84 8.41 19.17
C ASN A 51 13.31 8.67 20.59
N CYS A 52 13.28 9.91 20.97
CA CYS A 52 12.67 10.31 22.23
C CYS A 52 11.17 10.00 22.20
N GLY A 53 10.70 9.19 23.15
CA GLY A 53 9.32 8.76 23.27
C GLY A 53 9.03 7.36 22.76
N ASP A 54 9.93 6.75 21.98
CA ASP A 54 9.80 5.36 21.57
C ASP A 54 9.85 4.41 22.77
N THR A 55 9.13 3.29 22.70
CA THR A 55 9.09 2.30 23.79
C THR A 55 9.34 0.88 23.28
N PHE A 56 9.89 0.06 24.16
CA PHE A 56 10.20 -1.35 23.93
C PHE A 56 9.35 -2.21 24.88
N SER A 57 8.93 -3.40 24.42
CA SER A 57 8.33 -4.39 25.33
C SER A 57 9.32 -4.83 26.41
N ASP A 58 8.82 -5.25 27.57
CA ASP A 58 9.64 -5.59 28.74
C ASP A 58 10.69 -6.67 28.47
N ASN A 59 10.35 -7.64 27.60
CA ASN A 59 11.24 -8.75 27.22
C ASN A 59 12.17 -8.43 26.05
N TYR A 60 12.13 -7.21 25.48
CA TYR A 60 12.74 -6.89 24.20
C TYR A 60 14.26 -7.22 24.17
N PHE A 61 15.02 -6.62 25.06
CA PHE A 61 16.47 -6.76 25.05
C PHE A 61 16.92 -8.16 25.45
N GLU A 62 16.25 -8.79 26.41
CA GLU A 62 16.57 -10.16 26.85
C GLU A 62 16.38 -11.17 25.72
N SER A 63 15.26 -11.06 24.98
CA SER A 63 14.98 -11.94 23.84
C SER A 63 16.00 -11.76 22.71
N CYS A 64 16.34 -10.52 22.38
CA CYS A 64 17.38 -10.23 21.37
C CYS A 64 18.77 -10.81 21.77
N ILE A 65 19.19 -10.65 23.02
CA ILE A 65 20.47 -11.16 23.52
C ILE A 65 20.51 -12.69 23.45
N LYS A 66 19.43 -13.38 23.83
CA LYS A 66 19.33 -14.84 23.71
C LYS A 66 19.53 -15.34 22.28
N VAL A 67 19.08 -14.58 21.27
CA VAL A 67 19.32 -14.92 19.87
C VAL A 67 20.82 -14.80 19.54
N PHE A 68 21.44 -13.71 19.92
CA PHE A 68 22.86 -13.50 19.63
C PHE A 68 23.79 -14.48 20.34
N ASP A 69 23.43 -14.90 21.54
CA ASP A 69 24.19 -15.91 22.29
C ASP A 69 24.12 -17.29 21.65
N LYS A 70 23.01 -17.59 20.95
CA LYS A 70 22.82 -18.86 20.24
C LYS A 70 23.38 -18.87 18.83
N ASN A 71 23.52 -17.72 18.19
CA ASN A 71 23.96 -17.62 16.80
C ASN A 71 24.87 -16.40 16.59
N GLU A 72 26.18 -16.64 16.52
CA GLU A 72 27.18 -15.59 16.35
C GLU A 72 27.16 -14.94 14.96
N LYS A 73 26.56 -15.59 13.94
CA LYS A 73 26.54 -15.09 12.57
C LYS A 73 25.41 -14.10 12.29
N ILE A 74 24.37 -14.07 13.12
CA ILE A 74 23.23 -13.16 12.93
C ILE A 74 23.69 -11.71 13.17
N PRO A 75 23.54 -10.80 12.19
CA PRO A 75 23.99 -9.41 12.28
C PRO A 75 23.06 -8.55 13.13
N PHE A 76 21.75 -8.81 13.07
CA PHE A 76 20.72 -8.07 13.78
C PHE A 76 19.46 -8.90 14.07
N VAL A 77 18.69 -8.43 15.02
CA VAL A 77 17.38 -8.96 15.38
C VAL A 77 16.35 -7.85 15.19
N ALA A 78 15.25 -8.16 14.54
CA ALA A 78 14.10 -7.28 14.36
C ALA A 78 12.88 -7.83 15.13
N GLY A 79 12.01 -6.95 15.59
CA GLY A 79 10.76 -7.31 16.24
C GLY A 79 9.56 -6.68 15.57
N HIS A 80 8.39 -6.88 16.15
CA HIS A 80 7.15 -6.30 15.68
C HIS A 80 7.16 -4.79 15.94
N ARG A 81 6.96 -4.00 14.89
CA ARG A 81 6.98 -2.55 14.98
C ARG A 81 5.62 -1.94 14.73
N PHE A 82 5.24 -1.04 15.62
CA PHE A 82 4.04 -0.24 15.50
C PHE A 82 4.37 1.24 15.36
N CYS A 83 3.65 1.93 14.46
CA CYS A 83 3.59 3.38 14.47
C CYS A 83 2.48 3.81 15.41
N VAL A 84 2.82 4.61 16.39
CA VAL A 84 1.87 5.11 17.40
C VAL A 84 1.60 6.58 17.12
N ASN A 85 0.32 6.92 16.92
CA ASN A 85 -0.09 8.31 16.84
C ASN A 85 -0.03 8.91 18.26
N PRO A 86 0.76 9.96 18.52
CA PRO A 86 0.94 10.49 19.87
C PRO A 86 -0.32 11.17 20.44
N VAL A 87 -1.23 11.61 19.58
CA VAL A 87 -2.48 12.29 19.99
C VAL A 87 -3.57 11.26 20.31
N PHE A 88 -3.79 10.29 19.40
CA PHE A 88 -4.87 9.31 19.54
C PHE A 88 -4.41 7.98 20.12
N ARG A 89 -3.11 7.77 20.29
CA ARG A 89 -2.47 6.53 20.76
C ARG A 89 -2.89 5.28 19.97
N GLU A 90 -3.34 5.47 18.72
CA GLU A 90 -3.61 4.36 17.82
C GLU A 90 -2.30 3.72 17.38
N LYS A 91 -2.23 2.40 17.54
CA LYS A 91 -1.14 1.58 17.01
C LYS A 91 -1.50 1.09 15.61
N LYS A 92 -0.63 1.34 14.63
CA LYS A 92 -0.73 0.78 13.29
C LYS A 92 0.57 0.07 12.94
N GLU A 93 0.45 -1.12 12.36
CA GLU A 93 1.62 -1.84 11.86
C GLU A 93 2.39 -1.01 10.84
N PHE A 94 3.71 -1.16 10.88
CA PHE A 94 4.59 -0.46 9.96
C PHE A 94 4.54 -1.06 8.53
N ARG A 95 5.05 -0.31 7.52
CA ARG A 95 4.90 -0.51 6.08
C ARG A 95 5.12 -1.94 5.56
N LEU A 96 6.12 -2.62 6.08
CA LEU A 96 6.44 -3.99 5.70
C LEU A 96 5.87 -4.91 6.77
N ASN A 97 4.63 -5.31 6.60
CA ASN A 97 3.91 -6.14 7.55
C ASN A 97 4.63 -7.48 7.75
N LYS A 98 5.42 -7.56 8.82
CA LYS A 98 6.08 -8.77 9.28
C LYS A 98 5.27 -9.52 10.34
N GLY A 99 4.20 -8.91 10.85
CA GLY A 99 3.33 -9.51 11.87
C GLY A 99 2.54 -10.74 11.40
N GLN A 100 2.73 -11.16 10.13
CA GLN A 100 2.19 -12.40 9.60
C GLN A 100 3.20 -13.56 9.62
N ILE A 101 4.43 -13.31 10.04
CA ILE A 101 5.45 -14.35 10.19
C ILE A 101 5.71 -14.64 11.67
N GLU A 102 5.88 -15.91 11.97
CA GLU A 102 6.31 -16.37 13.30
C GLU A 102 7.80 -16.08 13.51
N SER A 103 8.22 -16.09 14.76
CA SER A 103 9.63 -15.94 15.15
C SER A 103 10.52 -16.94 14.42
N SER A 104 11.45 -16.47 13.61
CA SER A 104 12.29 -17.30 12.75
C SER A 104 13.56 -16.61 12.28
N VAL A 105 14.48 -17.40 11.72
CA VAL A 105 15.54 -16.89 10.87
C VAL A 105 14.91 -16.57 9.51
N VAL A 106 15.01 -15.32 9.11
CA VAL A 106 14.54 -14.84 7.80
C VAL A 106 15.72 -14.86 6.83
N SER A 107 15.57 -15.66 5.76
CA SER A 107 16.50 -15.62 4.60
C SER A 107 15.88 -14.74 3.52
N LEU A 108 16.61 -13.73 3.08
CA LEU A 108 16.18 -12.82 2.00
C LEU A 108 16.30 -13.46 0.61
N PHE A 109 17.03 -14.55 0.48
CA PHE A 109 17.04 -15.34 -0.76
C PHE A 109 15.71 -16.08 -0.96
N ASP A 110 15.14 -16.60 0.12
CA ASP A 110 13.87 -17.32 0.09
C ASP A 110 12.66 -16.37 0.18
N ASN A 111 12.81 -15.27 0.91
CA ASN A 111 11.75 -14.31 1.22
C ASN A 111 12.18 -12.87 0.89
N PRO A 112 12.34 -12.53 -0.40
CA PRO A 112 12.89 -11.23 -0.81
C PRO A 112 12.04 -10.02 -0.43
N ASN A 113 10.78 -10.23 -0.08
CA ASN A 113 9.87 -9.18 0.39
C ASN A 113 9.97 -8.90 1.90
N LEU A 114 10.75 -9.68 2.64
CA LEU A 114 10.94 -9.50 4.09
C LEU A 114 12.20 -8.70 4.43
N ILE A 115 12.63 -7.79 3.55
CA ILE A 115 13.72 -6.85 3.86
C ILE A 115 13.41 -6.07 5.15
N ASN A 116 14.42 -5.83 5.97
CA ASN A 116 14.28 -4.98 7.14
C ASN A 116 14.81 -3.57 6.85
N LEU A 117 13.92 -2.60 6.78
CA LEU A 117 14.26 -1.18 6.57
C LEU A 117 14.16 -0.35 7.86
N GLU A 118 13.73 -0.98 8.93
CA GLU A 118 13.56 -0.33 10.22
C GLU A 118 14.90 -0.21 10.95
N LEU A 119 15.50 0.98 10.94
CA LEU A 119 16.70 1.25 11.72
C LEU A 119 16.38 1.37 13.22
N THR A 120 15.34 2.16 13.55
CA THR A 120 14.91 2.33 14.93
C THR A 120 14.17 1.08 15.41
N GLY A 121 14.50 0.62 16.60
CA GLY A 121 13.97 -0.61 17.14
C GLY A 121 14.62 -1.90 16.61
N THR A 122 15.50 -1.86 15.64
CA THR A 122 16.30 -3.02 15.26
C THR A 122 17.55 -3.13 16.16
N PHE A 123 17.87 -4.33 16.61
CA PHE A 123 18.94 -4.60 17.55
C PHE A 123 20.13 -5.24 16.83
N TYR A 124 21.24 -4.52 16.74
CA TYR A 124 22.41 -4.88 15.94
C TYR A 124 23.58 -5.35 16.81
N ARG A 125 24.48 -6.15 16.25
CA ARG A 125 25.83 -6.28 16.79
C ARG A 125 26.56 -4.94 16.57
N THR A 126 27.21 -4.43 17.60
CA THR A 126 27.88 -3.11 17.54
C THR A 126 28.99 -3.09 16.49
N GLU A 127 29.71 -4.19 16.31
CA GLU A 127 30.78 -4.33 15.29
C GLU A 127 30.19 -4.18 13.87
N ILE A 128 29.06 -4.83 13.59
CA ILE A 128 28.36 -4.70 12.30
C ILE A 128 27.90 -3.25 12.10
N PHE A 129 27.18 -2.69 13.07
CA PHE A 129 26.69 -1.30 12.97
C PHE A 129 27.84 -0.30 12.72
N LYS A 130 29.02 -0.48 13.32
CA LYS A 130 30.18 0.38 13.13
C LYS A 130 30.89 0.19 11.80
N SER A 131 30.85 -1.02 11.23
CA SER A 131 31.49 -1.33 9.94
C SER A 131 30.77 -0.63 8.80
N TYR A 132 29.45 -0.47 8.90
CA TYR A 132 28.59 0.21 7.92
C TYR A 132 28.25 1.61 8.43
N LYS A 133 28.95 2.61 7.95
CA LYS A 133 28.60 4.00 8.28
C LYS A 133 27.37 4.44 7.50
N MET A 134 26.43 5.09 8.18
CA MET A 134 25.32 5.73 7.51
C MET A 134 25.81 6.84 6.57
N ASN A 135 25.28 6.87 5.35
CA ASN A 135 25.65 7.86 4.36
C ASN A 135 25.02 9.22 4.67
N ASN A 136 25.81 10.13 5.25
CA ASN A 136 25.35 11.46 5.65
C ASN A 136 25.20 12.46 4.49
N LYS A 137 25.57 12.06 3.26
CA LYS A 137 25.29 12.83 2.04
C LYS A 137 23.87 12.62 1.54
N LEU A 138 23.20 11.55 1.98
CA LEU A 138 21.81 11.29 1.67
C LEU A 138 20.89 12.09 2.58
N LYS A 139 20.14 13.00 2.01
CA LYS A 139 19.10 13.76 2.73
C LYS A 139 17.93 12.86 3.12
N TYR A 140 17.62 11.89 2.26
CA TYR A 140 16.55 10.91 2.43
C TYR A 140 17.13 9.50 2.32
N GLU A 141 16.40 8.51 2.81
CA GLU A 141 16.70 7.08 2.71
C GLU A 141 18.11 6.66 3.22
N SER A 142 18.75 7.48 4.06
CA SER A 142 20.05 7.10 4.66
C SER A 142 19.92 5.86 5.58
N ALA A 143 18.76 5.67 6.19
CA ALA A 143 18.45 4.46 6.98
C ALA A 143 18.24 3.24 6.08
N ASP A 144 17.53 3.41 4.97
CA ASP A 144 17.30 2.34 3.98
C ASP A 144 18.64 1.91 3.35
N ASP A 145 19.49 2.89 2.95
CA ASP A 145 20.85 2.62 2.42
C ASP A 145 21.69 1.80 3.40
N PHE A 146 21.71 2.21 4.66
CA PHE A 146 22.43 1.51 5.72
C PHE A 146 21.92 0.08 5.92
N ALA A 147 20.62 -0.09 6.05
CA ALA A 147 20.01 -1.39 6.28
C ALA A 147 20.24 -2.35 5.09
N LEU A 148 20.07 -1.86 3.86
CA LEU A 148 20.23 -2.68 2.66
C LEU A 148 21.69 -3.07 2.41
N ARG A 149 22.68 -2.20 2.69
CA ARG A 149 24.09 -2.55 2.60
C ARG A 149 24.48 -3.64 3.57
N ILE A 150 23.97 -3.63 4.80
CA ILE A 150 24.14 -4.74 5.73
C ILE A 150 23.53 -6.02 5.17
N GLN A 151 22.31 -5.94 4.64
CA GLN A 151 21.59 -7.11 4.12
C GLN A 151 22.18 -7.67 2.81
N LEU A 152 22.94 -6.88 2.05
CA LEU A 152 23.73 -7.38 0.91
C LEU A 152 24.81 -8.35 1.35
N ASP A 153 25.50 -8.06 2.46
CA ASP A 153 26.58 -8.90 2.97
C ASP A 153 26.07 -9.97 3.96
N TYR A 154 24.95 -9.70 4.63
CA TYR A 154 24.30 -10.57 5.61
C TYR A 154 22.81 -10.74 5.25
N PRO A 155 22.48 -11.62 4.29
CA PRO A 155 21.10 -11.77 3.80
C PRO A 155 20.18 -12.54 4.76
N GLU A 156 20.65 -12.85 5.97
CA GLU A 156 19.90 -13.53 7.01
C GLU A 156 19.86 -12.68 8.29
N TYR A 157 18.68 -12.64 8.92
CA TYR A 157 18.47 -12.02 10.22
C TYR A 157 17.43 -12.79 11.02
N VAL A 158 17.27 -12.50 12.32
CA VAL A 158 16.19 -13.08 13.11
C VAL A 158 15.05 -12.08 13.31
N TYR A 159 13.85 -12.53 13.06
CA TYR A 159 12.63 -11.84 13.41
C TYR A 159 11.98 -12.53 14.64
N LEU A 160 11.58 -11.73 15.63
CA LEU A 160 10.87 -12.18 16.84
C LEU A 160 9.50 -11.51 16.89
N ASP A 161 8.42 -12.31 16.84
CA ASP A 161 7.05 -11.83 16.89
C ASP A 161 6.57 -11.51 18.31
N GLU A 162 7.28 -12.04 19.33
CA GLU A 162 6.97 -11.83 20.75
C GLU A 162 7.53 -10.52 21.33
N ILE A 163 8.33 -9.76 20.56
CA ILE A 163 8.85 -8.46 21.00
C ILE A 163 8.26 -7.32 20.19
N GLU A 164 7.90 -6.24 20.87
CA GLU A 164 7.27 -5.07 20.27
C GLU A 164 8.13 -3.81 20.43
N PHE A 165 8.15 -3.00 19.39
CA PHE A 165 8.72 -1.66 19.39
C PHE A 165 7.66 -0.66 18.95
N ASP A 166 7.32 0.27 19.83
CA ASP A 166 6.39 1.34 19.56
C ASP A 166 7.17 2.59 19.13
N TYR A 167 7.01 2.94 17.87
CA TYR A 167 7.55 4.14 17.28
C TYR A 167 6.56 5.27 17.36
N PHE A 168 6.86 6.29 18.18
CA PHE A 168 6.00 7.45 18.33
C PHE A 168 6.25 8.45 17.21
N MET A 169 5.24 8.67 16.36
CA MET A 169 5.34 9.65 15.27
C MET A 169 5.42 11.06 15.87
N PRO A 170 6.42 11.86 15.48
CA PRO A 170 6.49 13.25 15.95
C PRO A 170 5.32 14.08 15.43
N VAL A 171 4.87 15.03 16.26
CA VAL A 171 3.70 15.89 15.99
C VAL A 171 4.09 17.14 15.17
N SER A 172 5.38 17.46 15.01
CA SER A 172 5.80 18.73 14.42
C SER A 172 6.07 18.61 12.91
N ASP A 173 5.63 19.65 12.18
CA ASP A 173 5.88 19.83 10.73
C ASP A 173 7.38 19.95 10.38
N ASP A 174 8.25 20.21 11.36
CA ASP A 174 9.70 20.33 11.19
C ASP A 174 10.41 19.00 10.97
N PHE A 175 9.71 17.89 11.05
CA PHE A 175 10.29 16.57 10.93
C PHE A 175 10.27 16.10 9.47
N MET A 176 11.29 16.46 8.70
CA MET A 176 11.45 16.08 7.29
C MET A 176 11.36 14.56 6.99
N TYR A 177 11.52 13.73 8.01
CA TYR A 177 11.41 12.27 7.90
C TYR A 177 9.99 11.78 7.59
N TYR A 178 8.97 12.59 7.90
CA TYR A 178 7.58 12.11 7.85
C TYR A 178 6.79 12.61 6.66
N VAL A 179 7.26 13.66 5.99
CA VAL A 179 6.60 14.17 4.78
C VAL A 179 7.62 14.53 3.69
N PRO A 180 8.51 13.62 3.30
CA PRO A 180 9.44 13.90 2.20
C PRO A 180 8.70 14.12 0.88
N THR A 181 7.44 13.69 0.81
CA THR A 181 6.56 13.78 -0.36
C THR A 181 6.33 15.20 -0.85
N ASN A 182 6.54 16.22 -0.01
CA ASN A 182 6.40 17.63 -0.37
C ASN A 182 7.69 18.23 -0.98
N TYR A 183 8.79 17.49 -0.97
CA TYR A 183 10.08 17.96 -1.43
C TYR A 183 10.46 17.34 -2.77
N LYS A 184 10.75 18.17 -3.76
CA LYS A 184 11.13 17.76 -5.10
C LYS A 184 12.34 16.83 -5.12
N ASP A 185 13.35 17.15 -4.34
CA ASP A 185 14.59 16.38 -4.25
C ASP A 185 14.38 14.95 -3.71
N TRP A 186 13.30 14.69 -2.97
CA TRP A 186 12.95 13.32 -2.60
C TRP A 186 12.58 12.44 -3.80
N TYR A 187 12.03 13.04 -4.87
CA TYR A 187 11.70 12.29 -6.09
C TYR A 187 12.93 12.09 -6.98
N THR A 188 13.76 13.13 -7.11
CA THR A 188 14.86 13.17 -8.07
C THR A 188 16.19 12.71 -7.47
N ASP A 189 16.63 13.34 -6.39
CA ASP A 189 17.95 13.09 -5.79
C ASP A 189 18.02 11.71 -5.14
N SER A 190 16.93 11.24 -4.55
CA SER A 190 16.86 9.91 -3.99
C SER A 190 17.11 8.82 -5.05
N LEU A 191 16.52 8.94 -6.25
CA LEU A 191 16.78 7.97 -7.32
C LEU A 191 18.23 8.03 -7.81
N ASN A 192 18.78 9.23 -7.99
CA ASN A 192 20.10 9.42 -8.56
C ASN A 192 21.24 9.16 -7.55
N ASN A 193 21.07 9.63 -6.30
CA ASN A 193 22.15 9.61 -5.30
C ASN A 193 22.08 8.38 -4.38
N PHE A 194 20.95 7.67 -4.36
CA PHE A 194 20.78 6.48 -3.54
C PHE A 194 20.44 5.24 -4.38
N LEU A 195 19.27 5.23 -5.08
CA LEU A 195 18.79 4.00 -5.70
C LEU A 195 19.69 3.50 -6.84
N LYS A 196 20.16 4.37 -7.74
CA LYS A 196 21.10 3.99 -8.81
C LYS A 196 22.44 3.49 -8.27
N PRO A 197 23.10 4.16 -7.31
CA PRO A 197 24.27 3.62 -6.65
C PRO A 197 24.04 2.26 -5.99
N LEU A 198 22.95 2.09 -5.23
CA LEU A 198 22.59 0.82 -4.62
C LEU A 198 22.47 -0.30 -5.65
N ILE A 199 21.75 -0.04 -6.76
CA ILE A 199 21.62 -0.99 -7.87
C ILE A 199 22.99 -1.39 -8.42
N ASN A 200 23.89 -0.42 -8.66
CA ASN A 200 25.20 -0.69 -9.20
C ASN A 200 26.08 -1.48 -8.24
N ASP A 201 26.04 -1.14 -6.96
CA ASP A 201 26.84 -1.79 -5.91
C ASP A 201 26.34 -3.20 -5.58
N SER A 202 25.07 -3.50 -5.89
CA SER A 202 24.44 -4.80 -5.62
C SER A 202 24.61 -5.84 -6.73
N LYS A 203 25.22 -5.46 -7.88
CA LYS A 203 25.45 -6.37 -9.00
C LYS A 203 26.53 -7.40 -8.67
N ASP A 204 26.25 -8.66 -8.95
CA ASP A 204 27.25 -9.71 -8.96
C ASP A 204 28.19 -9.58 -10.19
N ARG A 205 29.12 -10.54 -10.34
CA ARG A 205 30.09 -10.57 -11.46
C ARG A 205 29.44 -10.66 -12.83
N ASP A 206 28.24 -11.25 -12.89
CA ASP A 206 27.45 -11.45 -14.10
C ASP A 206 26.44 -10.31 -14.33
N GLY A 207 26.41 -9.32 -13.44
CA GLY A 207 25.50 -8.17 -13.51
C GLY A 207 24.12 -8.42 -12.94
N ASN A 208 23.88 -9.58 -12.30
CA ASN A 208 22.61 -9.89 -11.68
C ASN A 208 22.44 -9.16 -10.36
N ILE A 209 21.22 -8.83 -10.03
CA ILE A 209 20.84 -8.14 -8.81
C ILE A 209 20.02 -9.09 -7.92
N PRO A 210 20.32 -9.18 -6.61
CA PRO A 210 19.57 -10.01 -5.69
C PRO A 210 18.07 -9.71 -5.71
N LEU A 211 17.22 -10.73 -5.56
CA LEU A 211 15.78 -10.58 -5.64
C LEU A 211 15.21 -9.57 -4.63
N PHE A 212 15.78 -9.49 -3.43
CA PHE A 212 15.33 -8.54 -2.42
C PHE A 212 15.68 -7.09 -2.77
N ILE A 213 16.77 -6.84 -3.54
CA ILE A 213 17.06 -5.52 -4.09
C ILE A 213 16.10 -5.19 -5.23
N GLN A 214 15.77 -6.16 -6.08
CA GLN A 214 14.73 -5.96 -7.11
C GLN A 214 13.38 -5.62 -6.48
N PHE A 215 13.02 -6.29 -5.39
CA PHE A 215 11.85 -5.95 -4.60
C PHE A 215 11.93 -4.51 -4.07
N TYR A 216 13.07 -4.12 -3.49
CA TYR A 216 13.25 -2.77 -2.97
C TYR A 216 13.17 -1.69 -4.06
N ILE A 217 13.70 -1.94 -5.26
CA ILE A 217 13.56 -1.03 -6.41
C ILE A 217 12.07 -0.71 -6.66
N VAL A 218 11.25 -1.76 -6.75
CA VAL A 218 9.80 -1.58 -6.95
C VAL A 218 9.18 -0.86 -5.76
N PHE A 219 9.51 -1.25 -4.53
CA PHE A 219 9.03 -0.62 -3.31
C PHE A 219 9.33 0.89 -3.27
N ASN A 220 10.59 1.28 -3.52
CA ASN A 220 11.02 2.68 -3.45
C ASN A 220 10.32 3.55 -4.51
N ILE A 221 10.31 3.10 -5.77
CA ILE A 221 9.71 3.86 -6.86
C ILE A 221 8.20 3.96 -6.69
N THR A 222 7.52 2.85 -6.38
CA THR A 222 6.07 2.85 -6.22
C THR A 222 5.62 3.70 -5.05
N THR A 223 6.39 3.77 -3.96
CA THR A 223 6.12 4.67 -2.84
C THR A 223 6.05 6.14 -3.30
N LYS A 224 6.96 6.56 -4.19
CA LYS A 224 6.98 7.92 -4.74
C LYS A 224 5.74 8.22 -5.60
N PHE A 225 5.31 7.28 -6.42
CA PHE A 225 4.08 7.42 -7.21
C PHE A 225 2.84 7.44 -6.34
N LEU A 226 2.72 6.50 -5.39
CA LEU A 226 1.57 6.42 -4.48
C LEU A 226 1.44 7.65 -3.59
N ALA A 227 2.56 8.27 -3.19
CA ALA A 227 2.56 9.52 -2.45
C ALA A 227 1.89 10.67 -3.21
N ASN A 228 1.89 10.63 -4.53
CA ASN A 228 1.26 11.65 -5.39
C ASN A 228 -0.04 11.17 -6.06
N MET A 229 -0.62 10.08 -5.59
CA MET A 229 -1.88 9.55 -6.13
C MET A 229 -3.03 10.53 -5.89
N ASN A 230 -3.79 10.82 -6.96
CA ASN A 230 -4.94 11.74 -6.95
C ASN A 230 -4.62 13.15 -6.43
N ASN A 231 -3.41 13.62 -6.69
CA ASN A 231 -2.93 14.95 -6.27
C ASN A 231 -3.02 15.19 -4.75
N ARG A 232 -2.85 14.16 -3.94
CA ARG A 232 -2.81 14.26 -2.48
C ARG A 232 -1.73 15.24 -2.01
N ASN A 233 -0.62 15.31 -2.73
CA ASN A 233 0.45 16.26 -2.51
C ASN A 233 0.56 17.23 -3.68
N LYS A 234 0.99 18.47 -3.42
CA LYS A 234 1.24 19.43 -4.49
C LYS A 234 2.31 18.89 -5.43
N ARG A 235 2.05 19.04 -6.72
CA ARG A 235 3.06 18.77 -7.75
C ARG A 235 4.17 19.79 -7.63
N ASN A 236 5.32 19.37 -7.13
CA ASN A 236 6.47 20.23 -6.92
C ASN A 236 7.47 20.20 -8.11
N MET A 237 7.17 19.44 -9.15
CA MET A 237 7.97 19.30 -10.37
C MET A 237 7.24 19.91 -11.55
N ASN A 238 7.96 20.64 -12.40
CA ASN A 238 7.47 21.06 -13.72
C ASN A 238 7.45 19.87 -14.69
N ASP A 239 7.00 20.08 -15.93
CA ASP A 239 6.85 19.00 -16.91
C ASP A 239 8.19 18.39 -17.33
N GLU A 240 9.24 19.19 -17.46
CA GLU A 240 10.58 18.72 -17.82
C GLU A 240 11.18 17.87 -16.70
N GLU A 241 11.09 18.34 -15.46
CA GLU A 241 11.55 17.61 -14.27
C GLU A 241 10.80 16.31 -14.08
N LEU A 242 9.49 16.32 -14.36
CA LEU A 242 8.66 15.13 -14.29
C LEU A 242 9.07 14.11 -15.37
N ALA A 243 9.36 14.55 -16.58
CA ALA A 243 9.86 13.68 -17.65
C ALA A 243 11.20 13.02 -17.25
N VAL A 244 12.13 13.78 -16.66
CA VAL A 244 13.39 13.26 -16.14
C VAL A 244 13.15 12.24 -15.00
N PHE A 245 12.22 12.54 -14.10
CA PHE A 245 11.86 11.60 -13.02
C PHE A 245 11.31 10.27 -13.57
N PHE A 246 10.40 10.33 -14.55
CA PHE A 246 9.85 9.12 -15.18
C PHE A 246 10.93 8.31 -15.90
N GLU A 247 11.84 8.97 -16.61
CA GLU A 247 12.94 8.29 -17.30
C GLU A 247 13.88 7.62 -16.30
N THR A 248 14.25 8.34 -15.24
CA THR A 248 15.10 7.79 -14.17
C THR A 248 14.43 6.60 -13.46
N ALA A 249 13.13 6.70 -13.16
CA ALA A 249 12.36 5.60 -12.60
C ALA A 249 12.34 4.38 -13.54
N ARG A 250 12.16 4.61 -14.85
CA ARG A 250 12.19 3.56 -15.88
C ARG A 250 13.55 2.86 -15.93
N GLU A 251 14.64 3.63 -15.91
CA GLU A 251 16.00 3.07 -15.87
C GLU A 251 16.20 2.14 -14.66
N CYS A 252 15.72 2.54 -13.49
CA CYS A 252 15.80 1.69 -12.31
C CYS A 252 14.89 0.47 -12.40
N PHE A 253 13.66 0.61 -12.91
CA PHE A 253 12.71 -0.51 -13.07
C PHE A 253 13.22 -1.63 -14.00
N LYS A 254 14.11 -1.32 -14.95
CA LYS A 254 14.71 -2.34 -15.83
C LYS A 254 15.39 -3.47 -15.05
N PHE A 255 15.85 -3.18 -13.84
CA PHE A 255 16.53 -4.12 -12.97
C PHE A 255 15.60 -4.95 -12.07
N ALA A 256 14.31 -4.68 -12.05
CA ALA A 256 13.33 -5.49 -11.34
C ALA A 256 12.58 -6.40 -12.31
N ASN A 257 12.32 -7.66 -11.93
CA ASN A 257 11.53 -8.54 -12.78
C ASN A 257 10.03 -8.18 -12.75
N ASP A 258 9.29 -8.61 -13.78
CA ASP A 258 7.87 -8.29 -13.90
C ASP A 258 7.02 -8.93 -12.80
N GLY A 259 7.48 -10.05 -12.25
CA GLY A 259 6.80 -10.70 -11.13
C GLY A 259 6.70 -9.81 -9.90
N PHE A 260 7.72 -8.98 -9.63
CA PHE A 260 7.63 -7.99 -8.54
C PHE A 260 6.77 -6.79 -8.92
N VAL A 261 6.85 -6.32 -10.17
CA VAL A 261 6.06 -5.17 -10.63
C VAL A 261 4.57 -5.47 -10.64
N LEU A 262 4.17 -6.68 -11.10
CA LEU A 262 2.78 -7.07 -11.29
C LEU A 262 2.14 -7.70 -10.04
N ASN A 263 2.92 -8.18 -9.09
CA ASN A 263 2.39 -8.87 -7.91
C ASN A 263 1.93 -7.90 -6.81
N LYS A 264 0.67 -7.52 -6.87
CA LYS A 264 0.04 -6.63 -5.88
C LYS A 264 0.06 -7.18 -4.45
N ASP A 265 0.00 -8.51 -4.28
CA ASP A 265 -0.21 -9.13 -2.97
C ASP A 265 1.01 -8.94 -2.05
N LYS A 266 2.19 -8.75 -2.61
CA LYS A 266 3.41 -8.44 -1.86
C LYS A 266 3.49 -7.00 -1.35
N TYR A 267 2.63 -6.10 -1.87
CA TYR A 267 2.65 -4.66 -1.57
C TYR A 267 1.34 -4.14 -0.99
N VAL A 268 0.47 -5.01 -0.51
CA VAL A 268 -0.87 -4.65 0.03
C VAL A 268 -0.80 -3.57 1.10
N SER A 269 0.23 -3.60 1.94
CA SER A 269 0.43 -2.60 3.00
C SER A 269 0.63 -1.16 2.48
N LEU A 270 0.98 -1.00 1.20
CA LEU A 270 1.16 0.30 0.55
C LEU A 270 -0.09 0.81 -0.19
N GLY A 271 -1.17 0.06 -0.22
CA GLY A 271 -2.33 0.36 -1.05
C GLY A 271 -2.07 0.15 -2.55
N TYR A 272 -1.18 -0.76 -2.87
CA TYR A 272 -0.80 -1.12 -4.23
C TYR A 272 -1.96 -1.86 -4.91
N SER A 273 -2.65 -1.19 -5.81
CA SER A 273 -3.76 -1.78 -6.56
C SER A 273 -3.29 -2.47 -7.84
N GLU A 274 -4.15 -3.31 -8.42
CA GLU A 274 -3.88 -3.92 -9.72
C GLU A 274 -3.64 -2.85 -10.80
N GLU A 275 -4.40 -1.77 -10.73
CA GLU A 275 -4.24 -0.63 -11.65
C GLU A 275 -2.88 0.06 -11.50
N ALA A 276 -2.37 0.15 -10.28
CA ALA A 276 -1.02 0.68 -10.05
C ALA A 276 0.03 -0.26 -10.63
N ALA A 277 -0.12 -1.58 -10.46
CA ALA A 277 0.77 -2.58 -11.02
C ALA A 277 0.86 -2.48 -12.56
N GLU A 278 -0.29 -2.36 -13.22
CA GLU A 278 -0.36 -2.18 -14.67
C GLU A 278 0.34 -0.89 -15.12
N MET A 279 0.12 0.21 -14.40
CA MET A 279 0.79 1.48 -14.69
C MET A 279 2.31 1.36 -14.53
N PHE A 280 2.80 0.71 -13.48
CA PHE A 280 4.23 0.53 -13.28
C PHE A 280 4.85 -0.38 -14.34
N TYR A 281 4.12 -1.39 -14.79
CA TYR A 281 4.51 -2.19 -15.94
C TYR A 281 4.66 -1.33 -17.21
N MET A 282 3.67 -0.49 -17.50
CA MET A 282 3.72 0.43 -18.64
C MET A 282 4.91 1.40 -18.54
N ILE A 283 5.20 1.94 -17.35
CA ILE A 283 6.36 2.81 -17.14
C ILE A 283 7.65 2.03 -17.40
N LYS A 284 7.79 0.85 -16.84
CA LYS A 284 8.98 0.00 -17.00
C LYS A 284 9.28 -0.32 -18.46
N HIS A 285 8.25 -0.74 -19.19
CA HIS A 285 8.39 -1.19 -20.59
C HIS A 285 8.20 -0.08 -21.62
N ASN A 286 7.93 1.15 -21.17
CA ASN A 286 7.64 2.29 -22.04
C ASN A 286 6.55 1.99 -23.08
N CYS A 287 5.49 1.34 -22.64
CA CYS A 287 4.37 0.95 -23.48
C CYS A 287 3.06 1.61 -23.02
N VAL A 288 2.03 1.55 -23.83
CA VAL A 288 0.68 1.95 -23.45
C VAL A 288 -0.15 0.71 -23.12
N PHE A 289 -1.28 0.89 -22.45
CA PHE A 289 -2.13 -0.20 -21.95
C PHE A 289 -2.50 -1.23 -23.02
N LYS A 290 -2.83 -0.80 -24.24
CA LYS A 290 -3.17 -1.69 -25.36
C LYS A 290 -2.02 -2.57 -25.85
N ASP A 291 -0.79 -2.21 -25.53
CA ASP A 291 0.41 -2.94 -25.95
C ASP A 291 0.90 -3.91 -24.85
N MET A 292 0.20 -3.96 -23.71
CA MET A 292 0.53 -4.91 -22.65
C MET A 292 0.27 -6.34 -23.16
N PRO A 293 1.21 -7.28 -22.92
CA PRO A 293 1.07 -8.66 -23.40
C PRO A 293 0.12 -9.46 -22.48
N PHE A 294 -1.16 -9.08 -22.50
CA PHE A 294 -2.17 -9.81 -21.77
C PHE A 294 -2.49 -11.14 -22.45
N GLU A 295 -2.48 -12.18 -21.66
CA GLU A 295 -2.84 -13.54 -22.06
C GLU A 295 -4.07 -14.00 -21.26
N TYR A 296 -5.06 -14.51 -21.97
CA TYR A 296 -6.27 -15.03 -21.39
C TYR A 296 -6.32 -16.54 -21.56
N SER A 297 -6.52 -17.25 -20.46
CA SER A 297 -6.71 -18.69 -20.48
C SER A 297 -8.06 -19.06 -19.89
N GLU A 298 -8.80 -19.92 -20.59
CA GLU A 298 -10.08 -20.45 -20.12
C GLU A 298 -9.87 -21.70 -19.27
N GLY A 299 -10.41 -21.67 -18.05
CA GLY A 299 -10.64 -22.84 -17.22
C GLY A 299 -12.12 -23.24 -17.23
N LYS A 300 -12.49 -24.30 -16.53
CA LYS A 300 -13.91 -24.65 -16.33
C LYS A 300 -14.63 -23.52 -15.58
N LYS A 301 -15.38 -22.69 -16.30
CA LYS A 301 -16.15 -21.53 -15.76
C LYS A 301 -15.29 -20.42 -15.15
N GLU A 302 -14.09 -20.24 -15.64
CA GLU A 302 -13.20 -19.17 -15.19
C GLU A 302 -12.35 -18.66 -16.34
N VAL A 303 -12.03 -17.39 -16.32
CA VAL A 303 -11.06 -16.75 -17.22
C VAL A 303 -9.95 -16.19 -16.39
N TYR A 304 -8.73 -16.64 -16.65
CA TYR A 304 -7.52 -16.17 -16.00
C TYR A 304 -6.84 -15.12 -16.85
N LEU A 305 -6.34 -14.08 -16.20
CA LEU A 305 -5.55 -13.04 -16.82
C LEU A 305 -4.10 -13.16 -16.36
N ASN A 306 -3.21 -13.29 -17.31
CA ASN A 306 -1.76 -13.21 -17.12
C ASN A 306 -1.19 -12.05 -17.93
N CYS A 307 0.00 -11.59 -17.57
CA CYS A 307 0.78 -10.63 -18.33
C CYS A 307 2.24 -11.06 -18.26
N ASN A 308 2.87 -11.30 -19.41
CA ASN A 308 4.25 -11.78 -19.50
C ASN A 308 4.51 -12.99 -18.59
N ASN A 309 3.64 -14.00 -18.66
CA ASN A 309 3.64 -15.20 -17.82
C ASN A 309 3.45 -14.96 -16.30
N VAL A 310 3.12 -13.75 -15.88
CA VAL A 310 2.79 -13.45 -14.48
C VAL A 310 1.28 -13.46 -14.29
N TYR A 311 0.79 -14.27 -13.35
CA TYR A 311 -0.62 -14.27 -12.97
C TYR A 311 -1.02 -12.90 -12.36
N ILE A 312 -2.06 -12.29 -12.89
CA ILE A 312 -2.59 -11.01 -12.41
C ILE A 312 -3.87 -11.22 -11.62
N SER A 313 -4.87 -11.85 -12.24
CA SER A 313 -6.17 -12.04 -11.62
C SER A 313 -7.02 -13.04 -12.40
N LYS A 314 -8.21 -13.31 -11.88
CA LYS A 314 -9.25 -14.05 -12.59
C LYS A 314 -10.54 -13.24 -12.67
N LEU A 315 -11.36 -13.54 -13.66
CA LEU A 315 -12.56 -12.76 -13.96
C LEU A 315 -13.60 -12.80 -12.84
N THR A 316 -13.75 -13.95 -12.14
CA THR A 316 -14.69 -14.08 -11.00
C THR A 316 -14.29 -13.22 -9.79
N ASP A 317 -13.02 -12.79 -9.69
CA ASP A 317 -12.56 -11.88 -8.64
C ASP A 317 -12.83 -10.41 -8.99
N GLN A 318 -13.13 -10.12 -10.25
CA GLN A 318 -13.44 -8.77 -10.69
C GLN A 318 -14.83 -8.35 -10.21
N ARG A 319 -14.97 -7.04 -10.00
CA ARG A 319 -16.22 -6.46 -9.49
C ARG A 319 -16.64 -5.30 -10.35
N VAL A 320 -17.96 -5.20 -10.53
CA VAL A 320 -18.57 -3.98 -11.06
C VAL A 320 -18.63 -2.97 -9.92
N GLY A 321 -17.92 -1.86 -10.09
CA GLY A 321 -17.95 -0.76 -9.15
C GLY A 321 -19.17 0.11 -9.39
N MET A 322 -20.01 0.22 -8.38
CA MET A 322 -21.22 1.07 -8.43
C MET A 322 -20.87 2.47 -7.93
N HIS A 323 -21.08 3.49 -8.76
CA HIS A 323 -20.85 4.90 -8.43
C HIS A 323 -22.13 5.63 -8.04
N VAL A 324 -23.19 5.39 -8.80
CA VAL A 324 -24.51 5.98 -8.57
C VAL A 324 -25.56 4.89 -8.73
N MET A 325 -26.54 4.89 -7.85
CA MET A 325 -27.79 4.18 -8.02
C MET A 325 -28.90 5.09 -7.50
N ASP A 326 -29.79 5.55 -8.39
CA ASP A 326 -30.83 6.51 -8.10
C ASP A 326 -32.10 6.17 -8.89
N TYR A 327 -33.21 6.77 -8.51
CA TYR A 327 -34.49 6.62 -9.21
C TYR A 327 -35.02 8.00 -9.64
N ARG A 328 -35.06 8.24 -10.95
CA ARG A 328 -35.44 9.51 -11.55
C ARG A 328 -36.40 9.26 -12.71
N ASP A 329 -37.43 10.04 -12.80
CA ASP A 329 -38.39 10.06 -13.92
C ASP A 329 -38.94 8.66 -14.29
N GLY A 330 -39.20 7.82 -13.28
CA GLY A 330 -39.73 6.47 -13.50
C GLY A 330 -38.68 5.41 -13.80
N LYS A 331 -37.40 5.77 -13.89
CA LYS A 331 -36.29 4.88 -14.24
C LYS A 331 -35.31 4.71 -13.08
N LEU A 332 -34.76 3.50 -12.97
CA LEU A 332 -33.59 3.24 -12.17
C LEU A 332 -32.36 3.65 -12.96
N VAL A 333 -31.58 4.60 -12.42
CA VAL A 333 -30.36 5.10 -13.01
C VAL A 333 -29.18 4.47 -12.28
N ILE A 334 -28.27 3.85 -13.03
CA ILE A 334 -27.06 3.24 -12.50
C ILE A 334 -25.85 3.74 -13.27
N ASP A 335 -24.91 4.38 -12.56
CA ASP A 335 -23.58 4.66 -13.06
C ASP A 335 -22.59 3.70 -12.42
N GLY A 336 -21.73 3.09 -13.23
CA GLY A 336 -20.75 2.14 -12.72
C GLY A 336 -19.47 2.12 -13.54
N SER A 337 -18.54 1.32 -13.05
CA SER A 337 -17.29 1.06 -13.76
C SER A 337 -16.84 -0.39 -13.65
N PHE A 338 -16.02 -0.79 -14.62
CA PHE A 338 -15.37 -2.08 -14.63
C PHE A 338 -13.90 -1.91 -15.02
N ARG A 339 -13.10 -2.90 -14.71
CA ARG A 339 -11.68 -2.87 -14.98
C ARG A 339 -11.43 -2.97 -16.50
N ARG A 340 -10.70 -2.01 -17.06
CA ARG A 340 -10.50 -1.90 -18.51
C ARG A 340 -9.66 -3.04 -19.11
N VAL A 341 -8.85 -3.73 -18.29
CA VAL A 341 -8.05 -4.88 -18.74
C VAL A 341 -8.87 -5.94 -19.49
N PHE A 342 -10.18 -6.00 -19.24
CA PHE A 342 -11.11 -6.87 -19.94
C PHE A 342 -11.88 -6.18 -21.08
N ASP A 343 -11.45 -4.99 -21.53
CA ASP A 343 -12.02 -4.26 -22.67
C ASP A 343 -11.34 -4.73 -23.98
N LEU A 344 -11.61 -5.95 -24.39
CA LEU A 344 -11.06 -6.61 -25.57
C LEU A 344 -12.14 -6.93 -26.59
N GLU A 345 -11.78 -7.20 -27.86
CA GLU A 345 -12.71 -7.51 -28.94
C GLU A 345 -13.66 -8.69 -28.64
N ASP A 346 -13.15 -9.73 -27.96
CA ASP A 346 -13.94 -10.91 -27.58
C ASP A 346 -14.59 -10.80 -26.19
N PHE A 347 -14.56 -9.61 -25.59
CA PHE A 347 -15.03 -9.40 -24.23
C PHE A 347 -16.23 -8.45 -24.23
N GLU A 348 -17.35 -8.90 -23.67
CA GLU A 348 -18.53 -8.07 -23.49
C GLU A 348 -18.94 -8.02 -22.01
N LEU A 349 -19.23 -6.81 -21.56
CA LEU A 349 -19.98 -6.58 -20.34
C LEU A 349 -21.44 -6.37 -20.67
N TYR A 350 -22.32 -7.05 -19.98
CA TYR A 350 -23.74 -6.83 -20.14
C TYR A 350 -24.49 -6.85 -18.80
N VAL A 351 -25.61 -6.17 -18.78
CA VAL A 351 -26.59 -6.20 -17.71
C VAL A 351 -27.76 -7.06 -18.13
N GLN A 352 -28.25 -7.88 -17.22
CA GLN A 352 -29.52 -8.58 -17.35
C GLN A 352 -30.52 -7.90 -16.43
N PHE A 353 -31.61 -7.38 -17.02
CA PHE A 353 -32.71 -6.79 -16.33
C PHE A 353 -34.01 -7.60 -16.62
N GLY A 354 -34.42 -8.41 -15.67
CA GLY A 354 -35.42 -9.46 -15.92
C GLY A 354 -34.95 -10.38 -17.03
N ASP A 355 -35.75 -10.51 -18.11
CA ASP A 355 -35.45 -11.35 -19.27
C ASP A 355 -34.66 -10.61 -20.38
N LYS A 356 -34.47 -9.29 -20.22
CA LYS A 356 -33.74 -8.46 -21.21
C LYS A 356 -32.29 -8.41 -20.90
N ARG A 357 -31.44 -8.54 -21.96
CA ARG A 357 -29.99 -8.34 -21.90
C ARG A 357 -29.62 -7.07 -22.66
N GLN A 358 -28.75 -6.29 -22.09
CA GLN A 358 -28.19 -5.10 -22.71
C GLN A 358 -26.67 -5.08 -22.55
N VAL A 359 -25.95 -4.98 -23.66
CA VAL A 359 -24.51 -4.79 -23.66
C VAL A 359 -24.20 -3.39 -23.15
N LEU A 360 -23.23 -3.29 -22.26
CA LEU A 360 -22.81 -2.02 -21.68
C LEU A 360 -21.89 -1.29 -22.65
N THR A 361 -22.10 0.00 -22.80
CA THR A 361 -21.26 0.87 -23.63
C THR A 361 -20.36 1.73 -22.75
N ASN A 362 -19.07 1.85 -23.13
CA ASN A 362 -18.14 2.70 -22.43
C ASN A 362 -18.50 4.17 -22.63
N THR A 363 -18.65 4.90 -21.52
CA THR A 363 -19.02 6.31 -21.52
C THR A 363 -17.83 7.24 -21.34
N ASP A 364 -16.65 6.74 -20.99
CA ASP A 364 -15.44 7.50 -20.69
C ASP A 364 -15.63 8.64 -19.66
N ARG A 365 -16.68 8.57 -18.85
CA ARG A 365 -17.11 9.67 -17.95
C ARG A 365 -16.14 9.97 -16.81
N TYR A 366 -15.34 9.00 -16.39
CA TYR A 366 -14.50 9.14 -15.21
C TYR A 366 -13.05 8.81 -15.49
N SER A 367 -12.17 9.78 -15.25
CA SER A 367 -10.74 9.54 -15.10
C SER A 367 -10.47 9.16 -13.65
N LEU A 368 -9.94 7.96 -13.38
CA LEU A 368 -10.03 7.39 -12.05
C LEU A 368 -8.83 7.63 -11.18
N THR A 369 -7.66 7.28 -11.63
CA THR A 369 -6.46 7.42 -10.82
C THR A 369 -5.44 8.25 -11.56
N LYS A 370 -4.98 9.32 -10.93
CA LYS A 370 -3.92 10.18 -11.45
C LYS A 370 -2.69 10.06 -10.57
N TYR A 371 -1.54 10.00 -11.22
CA TYR A 371 -0.24 10.11 -10.56
C TYR A 371 0.46 11.33 -11.16
N PHE A 372 0.89 12.26 -10.32
CA PHE A 372 1.45 13.53 -10.74
C PHE A 372 0.57 14.32 -11.74
N GLY A 373 -0.76 14.17 -11.61
CA GLY A 373 -1.73 14.79 -12.51
C GLY A 373 -1.95 14.05 -13.84
N ILE A 374 -1.17 13.00 -14.12
CA ILE A 374 -1.31 12.18 -15.33
C ILE A 374 -2.27 11.03 -15.04
N SER A 375 -3.29 10.86 -15.89
CA SER A 375 -4.20 9.71 -15.77
C SER A 375 -3.45 8.43 -16.13
N ALA A 376 -3.43 7.46 -15.21
CA ALA A 376 -2.77 6.17 -15.44
C ALA A 376 -3.42 5.44 -16.63
N TYR A 377 -4.72 5.32 -16.60
CA TYR A 377 -5.56 4.84 -17.71
C TYR A 377 -7.04 5.15 -17.40
N LYS A 378 -7.91 4.96 -18.39
CA LYS A 378 -9.35 5.11 -18.22
C LYS A 378 -9.96 3.75 -17.89
N LYS A 379 -10.86 3.69 -16.90
CA LYS A 379 -11.70 2.51 -16.69
C LYS A 379 -12.81 2.46 -17.73
N PHE A 380 -13.33 1.25 -17.97
CA PHE A 380 -14.62 1.09 -18.60
C PHE A 380 -15.69 1.64 -17.67
N THR A 381 -16.40 2.66 -18.08
CA THR A 381 -17.49 3.27 -17.31
C THR A 381 -18.79 3.18 -18.10
N PHE A 382 -19.91 2.98 -17.40
CA PHE A 382 -21.21 2.85 -18.04
C PHE A 382 -22.27 3.66 -17.33
N HIS A 383 -23.30 3.99 -18.09
CA HIS A 383 -24.52 4.62 -17.62
C HIS A 383 -25.72 3.78 -18.07
N LEU A 384 -26.61 3.46 -17.15
CA LEU A 384 -27.82 2.70 -17.40
C LEU A 384 -29.05 3.45 -16.93
N GLU A 385 -30.09 3.41 -17.74
CA GLU A 385 -31.45 3.80 -17.36
C GLU A 385 -32.38 2.60 -17.60
N LEU A 386 -32.96 2.08 -16.54
CA LEU A 386 -33.81 0.90 -16.57
C LEU A 386 -35.25 1.29 -16.18
N GLU A 387 -36.17 1.12 -17.08
CA GLU A 387 -37.59 1.36 -16.81
C GLU A 387 -38.15 0.25 -15.91
N LEU A 388 -38.58 0.63 -14.70
CA LEU A 388 -39.19 -0.31 -13.78
C LEU A 388 -40.65 -0.55 -14.16
N ASP A 389 -41.02 -1.82 -14.28
CA ASP A 389 -42.38 -2.23 -14.50
C ASP A 389 -43.18 -2.14 -13.18
N PRO A 390 -44.18 -1.23 -13.08
CA PRO A 390 -44.92 -1.05 -11.84
C PRO A 390 -45.82 -2.21 -11.46
N GLU A 391 -46.13 -3.10 -12.40
CA GLU A 391 -46.99 -4.27 -12.15
C GLU A 391 -46.20 -5.48 -11.62
N LYS A 392 -44.85 -5.46 -11.76
CA LYS A 392 -43.99 -6.54 -11.26
C LYS A 392 -43.69 -6.37 -9.78
N PRO A 393 -44.03 -7.34 -8.93
CA PRO A 393 -43.73 -7.25 -7.50
C PRO A 393 -42.25 -7.25 -7.19
N GLN A 394 -41.43 -7.85 -8.06
CA GLN A 394 -40.00 -7.92 -7.95
C GLN A 394 -39.33 -7.89 -9.32
N GLN A 395 -38.20 -7.17 -9.42
CA GLN A 395 -37.36 -7.08 -10.61
C GLN A 395 -35.91 -7.23 -10.20
N THR A 396 -35.08 -7.72 -11.10
CA THR A 396 -33.66 -8.01 -10.79
C THR A 396 -32.75 -7.39 -11.83
N VAL A 397 -31.59 -6.90 -11.35
CA VAL A 397 -30.49 -6.40 -12.20
C VAL A 397 -29.22 -7.17 -11.84
N ALA A 398 -28.66 -7.89 -12.78
CA ALA A 398 -27.43 -8.64 -12.60
C ALA A 398 -26.44 -8.30 -13.72
N PHE A 399 -25.14 -8.28 -13.37
CA PHE A 399 -24.07 -7.97 -14.30
C PHE A 399 -23.27 -9.21 -14.64
N PHE A 400 -22.90 -9.33 -15.90
CA PHE A 400 -22.17 -10.46 -16.43
C PHE A 400 -21.05 -10.01 -17.36
N ALA A 401 -20.00 -10.79 -17.40
CA ALA A 401 -18.98 -10.73 -18.43
C ALA A 401 -19.14 -11.92 -19.36
N ARG A 402 -19.00 -11.70 -20.66
CA ARG A 402 -18.85 -12.76 -21.66
C ARG A 402 -17.47 -12.64 -22.26
N TYR A 403 -16.74 -13.74 -22.27
CA TYR A 403 -15.51 -13.90 -23.00
C TYR A 403 -15.59 -15.18 -23.81
N LYS A 404 -15.58 -15.08 -25.15
CA LYS A 404 -15.89 -16.16 -26.08
C LYS A 404 -17.20 -16.87 -25.68
N ASP A 405 -17.14 -18.16 -25.34
CA ASP A 405 -18.30 -18.97 -24.95
C ASP A 405 -18.58 -18.95 -23.42
N SER A 406 -17.68 -18.36 -22.64
CA SER A 406 -17.80 -18.31 -21.17
C SER A 406 -18.63 -17.13 -20.71
N ILE A 407 -19.68 -17.39 -19.93
CA ILE A 407 -20.54 -16.37 -19.28
C ILE A 407 -20.33 -16.42 -17.78
N ILE A 408 -19.86 -15.33 -17.21
CA ILE A 408 -19.43 -15.25 -15.83
C ILE A 408 -20.23 -14.16 -15.09
N PRO A 409 -20.95 -14.49 -14.00
CA PRO A 409 -21.63 -13.51 -13.18
C PRO A 409 -20.60 -12.66 -12.40
N LEU A 410 -20.79 -11.35 -12.41
CA LEU A 410 -19.90 -10.41 -11.76
C LEU A 410 -20.42 -9.99 -10.40
N LYS A 411 -19.49 -9.89 -9.45
CA LYS A 411 -19.78 -9.34 -8.12
C LYS A 411 -19.87 -7.81 -8.18
N LEU A 412 -20.66 -7.23 -7.26
CA LEU A 412 -20.76 -5.79 -7.10
C LEU A 412 -19.87 -5.28 -5.98
N SER A 413 -19.36 -4.06 -6.15
CA SER A 413 -18.70 -3.29 -5.10
C SER A 413 -19.18 -1.85 -5.15
N PHE A 414 -19.13 -1.17 -4.00
CA PHE A 414 -19.44 0.25 -3.91
C PHE A 414 -18.14 1.02 -3.78
N LEU A 415 -17.90 1.95 -4.71
CA LEU A 415 -16.68 2.76 -4.74
C LEU A 415 -16.79 4.04 -3.91
N HIS A 416 -18.06 4.42 -3.56
CA HIS A 416 -18.32 5.58 -2.70
C HIS A 416 -19.35 5.20 -1.63
N HIS A 417 -19.23 5.77 -0.45
CA HIS A 417 -20.24 5.69 0.60
C HIS A 417 -21.42 6.61 0.24
N TRP A 418 -22.41 6.07 -0.45
CA TRP A 418 -23.59 6.85 -0.87
C TRP A 418 -24.57 7.10 0.25
N SER A 419 -24.50 6.28 1.27
CA SER A 419 -25.17 6.56 2.53
C SER A 419 -24.23 6.23 3.67
N LYS A 420 -24.41 6.91 4.80
CA LYS A 420 -23.70 6.63 6.07
C LYS A 420 -23.85 5.16 6.52
N PHE A 421 -24.68 4.37 5.86
CA PHE A 421 -25.10 3.04 6.27
C PHE A 421 -24.64 1.92 5.33
N THR A 422 -23.84 2.21 4.29
CA THR A 422 -23.40 1.21 3.31
C THR A 422 -22.07 0.58 3.73
N ILE A 423 -22.09 -0.32 4.73
CA ILE A 423 -20.89 -0.95 5.25
C ILE A 423 -20.49 -2.18 4.43
N LYS A 424 -21.47 -2.98 4.02
CA LYS A 424 -21.27 -4.15 3.15
C LYS A 424 -22.38 -4.24 2.13
N PRO A 425 -22.08 -4.58 0.86
CA PRO A 425 -23.12 -4.69 -0.19
C PRO A 425 -24.31 -5.56 0.22
N LYS A 426 -24.07 -6.73 0.78
CA LYS A 426 -25.12 -7.66 1.22
C LYS A 426 -26.04 -7.15 2.34
N ASN A 427 -25.65 -6.07 3.01
CA ASN A 427 -26.41 -5.49 4.11
C ASN A 427 -27.03 -4.14 3.72
N SER A 428 -26.73 -3.64 2.53
CA SER A 428 -27.18 -2.34 2.05
C SER A 428 -28.55 -2.44 1.42
N TYR A 429 -29.37 -1.40 1.59
CA TYR A 429 -30.59 -1.20 0.84
C TYR A 429 -30.79 0.28 0.52
N TRP A 430 -31.53 0.53 -0.56
CA TRP A 430 -31.88 1.87 -1.01
C TRP A 430 -33.38 1.97 -1.08
N ARG A 431 -33.94 3.11 -0.72
CA ARG A 431 -35.31 3.41 -0.81
C ARG A 431 -35.54 4.48 -1.87
N PHE A 432 -36.33 4.14 -2.89
CA PHE A 432 -36.69 5.02 -3.99
C PHE A 432 -38.19 5.11 -4.07
N ASN A 433 -38.78 6.18 -3.61
CA ASN A 433 -40.24 6.37 -3.68
C ASN A 433 -40.98 5.12 -3.17
N LYS A 434 -41.66 4.39 -4.07
CA LYS A 434 -42.40 3.15 -3.77
C LYS A 434 -41.58 1.86 -3.85
N TYR A 435 -40.31 1.94 -4.14
CA TYR A 435 -39.44 0.79 -4.29
C TYR A 435 -38.38 0.72 -3.21
N VAL A 436 -37.94 -0.51 -2.94
CA VAL A 436 -36.74 -0.81 -2.16
C VAL A 436 -35.82 -1.68 -3.02
N ALA A 437 -34.55 -1.31 -3.12
CA ALA A 437 -33.53 -2.12 -3.75
C ALA A 437 -32.52 -2.63 -2.72
N TYR A 438 -32.06 -3.86 -2.89
CA TYR A 438 -30.99 -4.47 -2.08
C TYR A 438 -30.18 -5.45 -2.92
N ILE A 439 -29.03 -5.87 -2.40
CA ILE A 439 -28.16 -6.85 -3.06
C ILE A 439 -28.31 -8.18 -2.35
N ASP A 440 -28.62 -9.23 -3.11
CA ASP A 440 -28.71 -10.59 -2.60
C ASP A 440 -27.35 -11.29 -2.48
N SER A 441 -27.34 -12.55 -2.07
CA SER A 441 -26.11 -13.36 -1.91
C SER A 441 -25.40 -13.66 -3.24
N SER A 442 -26.12 -13.57 -4.36
CA SER A 442 -25.56 -13.77 -5.70
C SER A 442 -25.03 -12.49 -6.34
N SER A 443 -24.98 -11.38 -5.59
CA SER A 443 -24.61 -10.05 -6.09
C SER A 443 -25.58 -9.50 -7.14
N THR A 444 -26.85 -9.89 -7.07
CA THR A 444 -27.92 -9.36 -7.90
C THR A 444 -28.62 -8.23 -7.16
N ILE A 445 -28.89 -7.12 -7.82
CA ILE A 445 -29.74 -6.05 -7.30
C ILE A 445 -31.18 -6.52 -7.42
N VAL A 446 -31.85 -6.66 -6.30
CA VAL A 446 -33.29 -7.01 -6.22
C VAL A 446 -34.07 -5.75 -5.90
N ILE A 447 -35.05 -5.44 -6.72
CA ILE A 447 -35.91 -4.26 -6.60
C ILE A 447 -37.34 -4.78 -6.37
N CYS A 448 -37.94 -4.35 -5.28
CA CYS A 448 -39.32 -4.73 -4.95
C CYS A 448 -40.13 -3.53 -4.43
N HIS A 449 -41.47 -3.64 -4.41
CA HIS A 449 -42.32 -2.63 -3.80
C HIS A 449 -42.01 -2.49 -2.31
N ALA A 450 -41.90 -1.26 -1.83
CA ALA A 450 -41.61 -0.97 -0.42
C ALA A 450 -42.87 -1.28 0.41
N SER A 451 -42.84 -2.35 1.22
CA SER A 451 -43.78 -2.53 2.31
C SER A 451 -43.28 -1.83 3.57
N ALA A 452 -44.18 -1.28 4.38
CA ALA A 452 -43.78 -0.65 5.64
C ALA A 452 -43.10 -1.64 6.59
N MET A 453 -43.55 -2.89 6.61
CA MET A 453 -43.01 -3.96 7.46
C MET A 453 -41.61 -4.38 7.01
N ASP A 454 -41.36 -4.53 5.71
CA ASP A 454 -40.03 -4.92 5.18
C ASP A 454 -39.02 -3.81 5.37
N THR A 455 -39.46 -2.57 5.17
CA THR A 455 -38.64 -1.39 5.46
C THR A 455 -38.21 -1.38 6.94
N PHE A 456 -39.20 -1.53 7.85
CA PHE A 456 -38.93 -1.55 9.29
C PHE A 456 -37.98 -2.69 9.71
N LYS A 457 -38.20 -3.91 9.21
CA LYS A 457 -37.32 -5.05 9.49
C LYS A 457 -35.88 -4.82 8.99
N ARG A 458 -35.72 -4.15 7.85
CA ARG A 458 -34.39 -3.83 7.29
C ARG A 458 -33.73 -2.71 8.07
N GLU A 459 -34.45 -1.66 8.44
CA GLU A 459 -33.93 -0.59 9.30
C GLU A 459 -33.45 -1.12 10.64
N LEU A 460 -34.19 -2.03 11.26
CA LEU A 460 -33.74 -2.71 12.49
C LEU A 460 -32.41 -3.47 12.32
N LYS A 461 -32.21 -4.12 11.18
CA LYS A 461 -30.94 -4.78 10.87
C LYS A 461 -29.77 -3.80 10.70
N PHE A 462 -30.04 -2.55 10.34
CA PHE A 462 -29.02 -1.51 10.17
C PHE A 462 -28.65 -0.79 11.46
N LEU A 463 -29.53 -0.76 12.44
CA LEU A 463 -29.26 -0.08 13.72
C LEU A 463 -27.89 -0.40 14.35
N PRO A 464 -27.44 -1.65 14.44
CA PRO A 464 -26.13 -1.96 14.99
C PRO A 464 -24.97 -1.34 14.21
N TYR A 465 -25.10 -1.23 12.89
CA TYR A 465 -24.06 -0.66 12.03
C TYR A 465 -24.00 0.87 12.12
N VAL A 466 -25.16 1.53 12.29
CA VAL A 466 -25.24 2.98 12.55
C VAL A 466 -24.50 3.34 13.83
N PHE A 467 -24.68 2.55 14.89
CA PHE A 467 -23.99 2.78 16.15
C PHE A 467 -22.48 2.52 16.06
N MET A 468 -22.05 1.56 15.24
CA MET A 468 -20.62 1.28 15.03
C MET A 468 -19.94 2.38 14.19
N GLU A 469 -20.57 2.92 13.16
CA GLU A 469 -20.02 4.02 12.37
C GLU A 469 -20.06 5.37 13.09
N SER A 470 -21.09 5.64 13.87
CA SER A 470 -21.11 6.86 14.69
C SER A 470 -19.94 6.89 15.68
N LYS A 471 -19.54 5.74 16.23
CA LYS A 471 -18.33 5.65 17.04
C LYS A 471 -17.04 5.88 16.23
N ARG A 472 -16.99 5.49 14.96
CA ARG A 472 -15.83 5.75 14.09
C ARG A 472 -15.75 7.19 13.61
N SER A 473 -16.88 7.85 13.35
CA SER A 473 -16.90 9.26 12.91
C SER A 473 -16.61 10.26 14.04
N PHE A 474 -16.65 9.84 15.31
CA PHE A 474 -16.18 10.63 16.45
C PHE A 474 -14.67 10.47 16.72
N ILE A 475 -14.00 9.58 15.99
CA ILE A 475 -12.57 9.24 16.16
C ILE A 475 -11.74 9.70 14.92
N THR A 476 -12.36 10.18 13.87
CA THR A 476 -11.73 10.82 12.71
C THR A 476 -11.96 12.32 12.72
#